data_ef95b1d23ac6d6b91c6450224f1ba2e3
#
_entry.id   ef95b1d23ac6d6b91c6450224f1ba2e3
#
_cell.length_a   1.000
_cell.length_b   1.000
_cell.length_c   1.000
_cell.angle_alpha   90.00
_cell.angle_beta   90.00
_cell.angle_gamma   90.00
#
_symmetry.space_group_name_H-M   'P 1'
#
loop_
_entity.id
_entity.type
_entity.pdbx_description
1 polymer ?
#
loop_
_entity_poly.entity_id
_entity_poly.type
_entity_poly.pdbx_seq_one_letter_code
_entity_poly.pdbx_strand_id
1 'polypeptide(L)'
;MTDLAFIRRCMEKVLTGRSITFEDAEGLLGTSDIMPLADCANTITQTFNGDRVDVEALVNAKSGRCPEDCSFCAQSSFYNTGIDKYSLLSKEELVGRARRAKVEGASSFCLVCAYREPPEKDFQHICEAIEEIRSKLDIEVNVSLGFMTLDRAKKLKRLGVKRYNHNLEAAESYFPNICNTHEFSDRVKTAKIVKDAGLELCSGGIIGMGETPRQRLELAFSLASLHPEEVPINILIGREGTPLGTVKPMDPLEAIKTIAVWRFIMPKTILKIAGGREVHLKHKDKLALKAGANGIITGGYLTTGGNTAKDDIAMIKEIGLKP
;
A
#
# COMPACT_ATOMS: atom_id res chain seq x y z
N MET A 1 -1.71 -33.79 10.30
CA MET A 1 -0.44 -33.00 10.27
C MET A 1 -0.66 -31.86 11.25
N THR A 2 0.28 -31.55 12.12
CA THR A 2 0.15 -30.37 13.02
C THR A 2 0.27 -29.09 12.20
N ASP A 3 -0.37 -27.99 12.67
CA ASP A 3 -0.28 -26.68 12.01
C ASP A 3 1.17 -26.27 11.74
N LEU A 4 2.07 -26.45 12.71
CA LEU A 4 3.49 -26.14 12.55
C LEU A 4 4.16 -26.90 11.40
N ALA A 5 3.90 -28.21 11.25
CA ALA A 5 4.48 -29.01 10.16
C ALA A 5 3.96 -28.56 8.79
N PHE A 6 2.69 -28.15 8.73
CA PHE A 6 2.07 -27.60 7.52
C PHE A 6 2.68 -26.26 7.15
N ILE A 7 2.79 -25.30 8.09
CA ILE A 7 3.39 -23.99 7.87
C ILE A 7 4.83 -24.11 7.38
N ARG A 8 5.66 -24.96 8.03
CA ARG A 8 7.04 -25.19 7.62
C ARG A 8 7.16 -25.76 6.22
N ARG A 9 6.32 -26.73 5.84
CA ARG A 9 6.27 -27.27 4.48
C ARG A 9 5.97 -26.18 3.45
N CYS A 10 5.01 -25.29 3.73
CA CYS A 10 4.71 -24.17 2.85
C CYS A 10 5.89 -23.20 2.76
N MET A 11 6.57 -22.90 3.87
CA MET A 11 7.79 -22.06 3.87
C MET A 11 8.91 -22.68 3.02
N GLU A 12 9.22 -23.95 3.21
CA GLU A 12 10.24 -24.67 2.41
C GLU A 12 9.91 -24.65 0.92
N LYS A 13 8.63 -24.80 0.56
CA LYS A 13 8.15 -24.66 -0.83
C LYS A 13 8.52 -23.29 -1.40
N VAL A 14 8.27 -22.21 -0.65
CA VAL A 14 8.59 -20.82 -1.04
C VAL A 14 10.11 -20.61 -1.11
N LEU A 15 10.86 -21.05 -0.12
CA LEU A 15 12.32 -20.87 -0.06
C LEU A 15 13.04 -21.60 -1.20
N THR A 16 12.46 -22.68 -1.73
CA THR A 16 12.97 -23.41 -2.92
C THR A 16 12.49 -22.79 -4.25
N GLY A 17 11.85 -21.61 -4.23
CA GLY A 17 11.40 -20.89 -5.43
C GLY A 17 10.08 -21.37 -6.01
N ARG A 18 9.34 -22.23 -5.31
CA ARG A 18 8.01 -22.69 -5.73
C ARG A 18 6.92 -21.83 -5.12
N SER A 19 5.87 -21.53 -5.87
CA SER A 19 4.69 -20.82 -5.36
C SER A 19 3.81 -21.73 -4.51
N ILE A 20 3.18 -21.18 -3.48
CA ILE A 20 2.09 -21.86 -2.77
C ILE A 20 0.80 -21.79 -3.61
N THR A 21 -0.09 -22.74 -3.41
CA THR A 21 -1.41 -22.74 -4.05
C THR A 21 -2.41 -21.93 -3.25
N PHE A 22 -3.60 -21.71 -3.82
CA PHE A 22 -4.69 -21.05 -3.11
C PHE A 22 -5.11 -21.84 -1.88
N GLU A 23 -5.17 -23.17 -1.97
CA GLU A 23 -5.50 -24.09 -0.87
C GLU A 23 -4.41 -24.08 0.22
N ASP A 24 -3.13 -23.99 -0.16
CA ASP A 24 -2.06 -23.78 0.82
C ASP A 24 -2.28 -22.48 1.60
N ALA A 25 -2.64 -21.39 0.90
CA ALA A 25 -2.88 -20.09 1.52
C ALA A 25 -4.14 -20.09 2.42
N GLU A 26 -5.22 -20.75 2.02
CA GLU A 26 -6.40 -20.98 2.87
C GLU A 26 -6.02 -21.75 4.13
N GLY A 27 -5.24 -22.81 3.99
CA GLY A 27 -4.73 -23.60 5.12
C GLY A 27 -3.89 -22.75 6.08
N LEU A 28 -2.98 -21.91 5.56
CA LEU A 28 -2.17 -20.98 6.38
C LEU A 28 -3.03 -19.97 7.11
N LEU A 29 -4.04 -19.40 6.43
CA LEU A 29 -4.97 -18.44 7.04
C LEU A 29 -5.86 -19.10 8.11
N GLY A 30 -6.14 -20.40 7.99
CA GLY A 30 -6.90 -21.21 8.94
C GLY A 30 -6.13 -21.66 10.17
N THR A 31 -4.80 -21.49 10.25
CA THR A 31 -4.01 -21.94 11.40
C THR A 31 -4.39 -21.20 12.70
N SER A 32 -4.36 -21.91 13.82
CA SER A 32 -4.80 -21.37 15.10
C SER A 32 -3.78 -20.46 15.76
N ASP A 33 -2.48 -20.79 15.66
CA ASP A 33 -1.38 -20.06 16.28
C ASP A 33 -0.68 -19.16 15.27
N ILE A 34 -0.71 -17.85 15.53
CA ILE A 34 -0.08 -16.85 14.66
C ILE A 34 1.44 -16.84 14.76
N MET A 35 2.03 -17.24 15.89
CA MET A 35 3.47 -17.08 16.09
C MET A 35 4.30 -17.95 15.15
N PRO A 36 4.03 -19.27 14.97
CA PRO A 36 4.75 -20.08 13.99
C PRO A 36 4.59 -19.56 12.55
N LEU A 37 3.42 -19.01 12.21
CA LEU A 37 3.17 -18.42 10.90
C LEU A 37 4.00 -17.15 10.70
N ALA A 38 4.04 -16.27 11.71
CA ALA A 38 4.84 -15.04 11.71
C ALA A 38 6.34 -15.34 11.59
N ASP A 39 6.85 -16.31 12.36
CA ASP A 39 8.26 -16.71 12.32
C ASP A 39 8.67 -17.24 10.94
N CYS A 40 7.83 -18.06 10.33
CA CYS A 40 8.07 -18.57 8.98
C CYS A 40 7.98 -17.45 7.92
N ALA A 41 7.02 -16.53 8.03
CA ALA A 41 6.92 -15.35 7.17
C ALA A 41 8.14 -14.43 7.32
N ASN A 42 8.63 -14.23 8.55
CA ASN A 42 9.87 -13.49 8.80
C ASN A 42 11.08 -14.15 8.14
N THR A 43 11.20 -15.49 8.24
CA THR A 43 12.26 -16.25 7.57
C THR A 43 12.24 -16.04 6.06
N ILE A 44 11.06 -16.04 5.44
CA ILE A 44 10.89 -15.74 4.01
C ILE A 44 11.35 -14.30 3.73
N THR A 45 10.92 -13.32 4.55
CA THR A 45 11.31 -11.91 4.39
C THR A 45 12.81 -11.75 4.46
N GLN A 46 13.46 -12.29 5.50
CA GLN A 46 14.91 -12.19 5.67
C GLN A 46 15.67 -12.82 4.51
N THR A 47 15.18 -13.95 3.98
CA THR A 47 15.84 -14.66 2.86
C THR A 47 15.79 -13.86 1.55
N PHE A 48 14.66 -13.24 1.23
CA PHE A 48 14.45 -12.60 -0.08
C PHE A 48 14.61 -11.09 -0.07
N ASN A 49 14.42 -10.43 1.08
CA ASN A 49 14.40 -8.97 1.20
C ASN A 49 15.45 -8.43 2.21
N GLY A 50 16.08 -9.31 3.00
CA GLY A 50 17.04 -8.91 4.03
C GLY A 50 16.37 -8.22 5.23
N ASP A 51 17.15 -7.36 5.89
CA ASP A 51 16.77 -6.68 7.14
C ASP A 51 16.33 -5.21 6.94
N ARG A 52 16.17 -4.77 5.68
CA ARG A 52 15.74 -3.40 5.35
C ARG A 52 14.22 -3.26 5.38
N VAL A 53 13.78 -2.14 5.95
CA VAL A 53 12.39 -1.68 5.91
C VAL A 53 12.30 -0.44 5.02
N ASP A 54 11.51 -0.50 3.96
CA ASP A 54 11.21 0.66 3.12
C ASP A 54 10.36 1.67 3.91
N VAL A 55 10.82 2.92 4.01
CA VAL A 55 10.16 4.00 4.76
C VAL A 55 9.72 5.07 3.79
N GLU A 56 8.43 5.14 3.50
CA GLU A 56 7.85 6.09 2.58
C GLU A 56 7.04 7.16 3.29
N ALA A 57 7.31 8.42 2.97
CA ALA A 57 6.43 9.54 3.32
C ALA A 57 5.55 9.89 2.12
N LEU A 58 4.36 10.44 2.40
CA LEU A 58 3.46 10.89 1.35
C LEU A 58 2.91 12.29 1.63
N VAL A 59 2.45 12.94 0.56
CA VAL A 59 1.67 14.17 0.65
C VAL A 59 0.33 14.00 -0.04
N ASN A 60 -0.75 14.43 0.61
CA ASN A 60 -2.02 14.63 -0.04
C ASN A 60 -1.92 15.92 -0.88
N ALA A 61 -1.42 15.79 -2.12
CA ALA A 61 -1.08 16.94 -2.97
C ALA A 61 -2.32 17.66 -3.51
N LYS A 62 -3.45 16.93 -3.66
CA LYS A 62 -4.78 17.48 -3.93
C LYS A 62 -5.81 16.72 -3.12
N SER A 63 -6.64 17.42 -2.36
CA SER A 63 -7.60 16.82 -1.45
C SER A 63 -9.05 17.04 -1.87
N GLY A 64 -9.83 15.93 -1.80
CA GLY A 64 -11.27 15.93 -2.02
C GLY A 64 -11.69 16.14 -3.47
N ARG A 65 -13.01 16.16 -3.70
CA ARG A 65 -13.65 16.34 -5.01
C ARG A 65 -13.23 15.30 -6.06
N CYS A 66 -12.89 14.08 -5.63
CA CYS A 66 -12.68 12.95 -6.56
C CYS A 66 -14.04 12.53 -7.14
N PRO A 67 -14.17 12.38 -8.46
CA PRO A 67 -15.44 12.01 -9.10
C PRO A 67 -15.77 10.50 -9.01
N GLU A 68 -15.01 9.73 -8.23
CA GLU A 68 -15.23 8.31 -7.99
C GLU A 68 -16.03 8.09 -6.70
N ASP A 69 -16.89 7.04 -6.68
CA ASP A 69 -17.78 6.71 -5.56
C ASP A 69 -17.23 5.63 -4.61
N CYS A 70 -15.92 5.41 -4.58
CA CYS A 70 -15.30 4.40 -3.72
C CYS A 70 -15.79 4.53 -2.27
N SER A 71 -16.51 3.53 -1.77
CA SER A 71 -17.29 3.55 -0.53
C SER A 71 -16.46 3.73 0.77
N PHE A 72 -15.15 3.52 0.69
CA PHE A 72 -14.21 3.75 1.79
C PHE A 72 -13.57 5.15 1.77
N CYS A 73 -13.69 5.88 0.65
CA CYS A 73 -12.82 7.01 0.37
C CYS A 73 -13.41 8.34 0.86
N ALA A 74 -12.75 8.95 1.85
CA ALA A 74 -13.14 10.27 2.35
C ALA A 74 -12.98 11.39 1.32
N GLN A 75 -12.20 11.18 0.24
CA GLN A 75 -11.94 12.19 -0.79
C GLN A 75 -12.96 12.19 -1.94
N SER A 76 -13.92 11.25 -1.92
CA SER A 76 -15.00 11.17 -2.90
C SER A 76 -15.90 12.41 -2.86
N SER A 77 -16.35 12.89 -4.02
CA SER A 77 -17.35 13.97 -4.11
C SER A 77 -18.77 13.48 -3.80
N PHE A 78 -18.99 12.16 -3.77
CA PHE A 78 -20.27 11.54 -3.43
C PHE A 78 -20.59 11.61 -1.93
N TYR A 79 -19.57 11.83 -1.08
CA TYR A 79 -19.72 11.72 0.37
C TYR A 79 -19.37 13.04 1.08
N ASN A 80 -20.10 13.31 2.18
CA ASN A 80 -19.81 14.44 3.05
C ASN A 80 -19.01 13.97 4.28
N THR A 81 -17.71 14.02 4.20
CA THR A 81 -16.79 13.42 5.17
C THR A 81 -16.07 14.43 6.06
N GLY A 82 -16.36 15.72 5.91
CA GLY A 82 -15.76 16.78 6.74
C GLY A 82 -14.25 17.01 6.54
N ILE A 83 -13.62 16.38 5.53
CA ILE A 83 -12.19 16.59 5.26
C ILE A 83 -11.92 17.96 4.65
N ASP A 84 -10.72 18.48 4.85
CA ASP A 84 -10.24 19.66 4.15
C ASP A 84 -10.15 19.38 2.64
N LYS A 85 -10.78 20.27 1.84
CA LYS A 85 -10.81 20.16 0.37
C LYS A 85 -10.02 21.32 -0.23
N TYR A 86 -8.95 20.99 -0.95
CA TYR A 86 -8.11 21.98 -1.61
C TYR A 86 -7.69 21.51 -3.01
N SER A 87 -7.37 22.48 -3.85
CA SER A 87 -6.81 22.26 -5.18
C SER A 87 -5.37 21.71 -5.07
N LEU A 88 -4.78 21.35 -6.21
CA LEU A 88 -3.39 20.94 -6.26
C LEU A 88 -2.48 21.98 -5.58
N LEU A 89 -1.65 21.52 -4.66
CA LEU A 89 -0.67 22.34 -3.95
C LEU A 89 0.30 22.99 -4.94
N SER A 90 0.84 24.15 -4.57
CA SER A 90 1.86 24.81 -5.37
C SER A 90 3.14 23.95 -5.46
N LYS A 91 3.93 24.21 -6.48
CA LYS A 91 5.20 23.52 -6.70
C LYS A 91 6.14 23.71 -5.50
N GLU A 92 6.20 24.93 -4.96
CA GLU A 92 7.01 25.30 -3.80
C GLU A 92 6.60 24.50 -2.55
N GLU A 93 5.29 24.32 -2.33
CA GLU A 93 4.77 23.50 -1.23
C GLU A 93 5.14 22.05 -1.41
N LEU A 94 5.00 21.47 -2.61
CA LEU A 94 5.35 20.07 -2.90
C LEU A 94 6.85 19.83 -2.69
N VAL A 95 7.73 20.71 -3.17
CA VAL A 95 9.18 20.65 -2.94
C VAL A 95 9.51 20.79 -1.45
N GLY A 96 8.84 21.70 -0.74
CA GLY A 96 8.99 21.87 0.71
C GLY A 96 8.62 20.62 1.51
N ARG A 97 7.52 19.96 1.13
CA ARG A 97 7.09 18.68 1.75
C ARG A 97 8.08 17.55 1.48
N ALA A 98 8.56 17.43 0.25
CA ALA A 98 9.57 16.41 -0.11
C ALA A 98 10.89 16.63 0.67
N ARG A 99 11.32 17.90 0.82
CA ARG A 99 12.49 18.24 1.63
C ARG A 99 12.33 17.84 3.08
N ARG A 100 11.15 18.11 3.67
CA ARG A 100 10.84 17.71 5.05
C ARG A 100 10.90 16.19 5.20
N ALA A 101 10.24 15.44 4.31
CA ALA A 101 10.25 13.99 4.32
C ALA A 101 11.68 13.42 4.32
N LYS A 102 12.58 13.97 3.46
CA LYS A 102 13.99 13.58 3.42
C LYS A 102 14.71 13.86 4.74
N VAL A 103 14.53 15.07 5.32
CA VAL A 103 15.17 15.45 6.60
C VAL A 103 14.68 14.56 7.74
N GLU A 104 13.43 14.13 7.70
CA GLU A 104 12.84 13.21 8.68
C GLU A 104 13.26 11.75 8.47
N GLY A 105 13.99 11.44 7.39
CA GLY A 105 14.61 10.13 7.15
C GLY A 105 13.81 9.19 6.25
N ALA A 106 12.77 9.66 5.55
CA ALA A 106 12.09 8.87 4.55
C ALA A 106 13.02 8.57 3.36
N SER A 107 13.00 7.33 2.85
CA SER A 107 13.73 6.89 1.67
C SER A 107 13.04 7.31 0.37
N SER A 108 11.71 7.40 0.41
CA SER A 108 10.89 7.80 -0.74
C SER A 108 9.76 8.75 -0.34
N PHE A 109 9.26 9.49 -1.34
CA PHE A 109 8.21 10.48 -1.18
C PHE A 109 7.17 10.33 -2.28
N CYS A 110 5.90 10.14 -1.88
CA CYS A 110 4.79 9.93 -2.79
C CYS A 110 3.88 11.15 -2.88
N LEU A 111 3.65 11.65 -4.10
CA LEU A 111 2.62 12.65 -4.39
C LEU A 111 1.29 11.96 -4.67
N VAL A 112 0.31 12.15 -3.78
CA VAL A 112 -1.02 11.53 -3.91
C VAL A 112 -2.05 12.60 -4.24
N CYS A 113 -2.85 12.38 -5.28
CA CYS A 113 -3.86 13.32 -5.74
C CYS A 113 -5.23 12.64 -5.89
N ALA A 114 -6.26 13.28 -5.35
CA ALA A 114 -7.65 12.81 -5.46
C ALA A 114 -8.23 13.09 -6.87
N TYR A 115 -7.82 12.29 -7.86
CA TYR A 115 -8.32 12.31 -9.23
C TYR A 115 -8.84 10.93 -9.66
N ARG A 116 -9.80 10.93 -10.60
CA ARG A 116 -9.99 9.78 -11.49
C ARG A 116 -8.83 9.72 -12.48
N GLU A 117 -8.57 10.84 -13.15
CA GLU A 117 -7.44 11.10 -14.03
C GLU A 117 -7.11 12.61 -13.94
N PRO A 118 -5.84 13.02 -13.81
CA PRO A 118 -5.51 14.43 -13.69
C PRO A 118 -5.80 15.19 -15.00
N PRO A 119 -6.41 16.37 -14.94
CA PRO A 119 -6.48 17.29 -16.07
C PRO A 119 -5.07 17.62 -16.59
N GLU A 120 -4.93 17.92 -17.89
CA GLU A 120 -3.61 18.13 -18.50
C GLU A 120 -2.82 19.25 -17.81
N LYS A 121 -3.48 20.35 -17.43
CA LYS A 121 -2.85 21.44 -16.69
C LYS A 121 -2.24 20.96 -15.36
N ASP A 122 -2.99 20.16 -14.60
CA ASP A 122 -2.55 19.65 -13.30
C ASP A 122 -1.47 18.60 -13.46
N PHE A 123 -1.59 17.73 -14.48
CA PHE A 123 -0.55 16.77 -14.82
C PHE A 123 0.78 17.44 -15.17
N GLN A 124 0.75 18.51 -15.98
CA GLN A 124 1.94 19.29 -16.31
C GLN A 124 2.55 19.95 -15.05
N HIS A 125 1.73 20.53 -14.17
CA HIS A 125 2.19 21.10 -12.91
C HIS A 125 2.85 20.06 -11.99
N ILE A 126 2.29 18.86 -11.91
CA ILE A 126 2.89 17.72 -11.19
C ILE A 126 4.24 17.34 -11.80
N CYS A 127 4.35 17.29 -13.13
CA CYS A 127 5.61 17.00 -13.81
C CYS A 127 6.70 18.02 -13.46
N GLU A 128 6.39 19.31 -13.45
CA GLU A 128 7.31 20.38 -13.08
C GLU A 128 7.75 20.29 -11.61
N ALA A 129 6.83 19.91 -10.70
CA ALA A 129 7.18 19.67 -9.31
C ALA A 129 8.12 18.46 -9.14
N ILE A 130 7.87 17.37 -9.88
CA ILE A 130 8.75 16.18 -9.88
C ILE A 130 10.16 16.55 -10.37
N GLU A 131 10.28 17.26 -11.48
CA GLU A 131 11.57 17.73 -12.02
C GLU A 131 12.33 18.56 -10.98
N GLU A 132 11.67 19.48 -10.30
CA GLU A 132 12.29 20.31 -9.29
C GLU A 132 12.69 19.53 -8.03
N ILE A 133 11.87 18.60 -7.56
CA ILE A 133 12.21 17.71 -6.43
C ILE A 133 13.46 16.90 -6.81
N ARG A 134 13.45 16.26 -7.96
CA ARG A 134 14.55 15.40 -8.43
C ARG A 134 15.85 16.17 -8.65
N SER A 135 15.79 17.44 -9.09
CA SER A 135 16.98 18.26 -9.29
C SER A 135 17.61 18.76 -7.98
N LYS A 136 16.81 18.92 -6.91
CA LYS A 136 17.24 19.53 -5.66
C LYS A 136 17.43 18.55 -4.50
N LEU A 137 16.79 17.39 -4.56
CA LEU A 137 16.73 16.45 -3.46
C LEU A 137 17.11 15.03 -3.93
N ASP A 138 17.96 14.39 -3.15
CA ASP A 138 18.26 12.97 -3.29
C ASP A 138 17.22 12.16 -2.50
N ILE A 139 16.02 12.00 -3.06
CA ILE A 139 14.90 11.20 -2.54
C ILE A 139 14.19 10.54 -3.71
N GLU A 140 13.76 9.30 -3.53
CA GLU A 140 12.97 8.62 -4.55
C GLU A 140 11.57 9.24 -4.63
N VAL A 141 11.09 9.49 -5.85
CA VAL A 141 9.76 10.08 -6.07
C VAL A 141 8.81 9.03 -6.63
N ASN A 142 7.69 8.86 -5.92
CA ASN A 142 6.55 8.03 -6.29
C ASN A 142 5.32 8.90 -6.51
N VAL A 143 4.33 8.39 -7.24
CA VAL A 143 3.10 9.13 -7.50
C VAL A 143 1.86 8.24 -7.47
N SER A 144 0.72 8.81 -7.05
CA SER A 144 -0.61 8.20 -7.09
C SER A 144 -1.60 9.22 -7.67
N LEU A 145 -1.90 9.11 -8.97
CA LEU A 145 -2.62 10.13 -9.73
C LEU A 145 -3.94 9.63 -10.35
N GLY A 146 -4.40 8.44 -9.97
CA GLY A 146 -5.58 7.80 -10.54
C GLY A 146 -5.28 6.98 -11.79
N PHE A 147 -6.20 6.94 -12.76
CA PHE A 147 -6.00 6.22 -14.02
C PHE A 147 -4.94 6.91 -14.88
N MET A 148 -4.27 6.12 -15.73
CA MET A 148 -3.11 6.61 -16.47
C MET A 148 -3.09 6.09 -17.91
N THR A 149 -2.72 6.95 -18.84
CA THR A 149 -2.41 6.56 -20.21
C THR A 149 -0.94 6.16 -20.35
N LEU A 150 -0.61 5.34 -21.35
CA LEU A 150 0.76 4.88 -21.59
C LEU A 150 1.74 6.05 -21.83
N ASP A 151 1.31 7.07 -22.57
CA ASP A 151 2.16 8.24 -22.88
C ASP A 151 2.49 9.05 -21.61
N ARG A 152 1.50 9.27 -20.74
CA ARG A 152 1.70 9.93 -19.45
C ARG A 152 2.60 9.10 -18.51
N ALA A 153 2.38 7.78 -18.47
CA ALA A 153 3.22 6.88 -17.68
C ALA A 153 4.69 6.90 -18.17
N LYS A 154 4.92 6.84 -19.50
CA LYS A 154 6.24 7.01 -20.09
C LYS A 154 6.86 8.38 -19.79
N LYS A 155 6.06 9.47 -19.76
CA LYS A 155 6.54 10.79 -19.37
C LYS A 155 7.01 10.79 -17.91
N LEU A 156 6.24 10.25 -16.98
CA LEU A 156 6.64 10.10 -15.57
C LEU A 156 7.94 9.29 -15.43
N LYS A 157 8.09 8.18 -16.18
CA LYS A 157 9.34 7.40 -16.21
C LYS A 157 10.55 8.22 -16.63
N ARG A 158 10.42 9.01 -17.72
CA ARG A 158 11.49 9.91 -18.18
C ARG A 158 11.88 10.97 -17.15
N LEU A 159 10.92 11.44 -16.35
CA LEU A 159 11.15 12.39 -15.24
C LEU A 159 11.82 11.75 -14.02
N GLY A 160 12.04 10.42 -14.05
CA GLY A 160 12.68 9.69 -12.97
C GLY A 160 11.76 9.32 -11.81
N VAL A 161 10.44 9.30 -12.04
CA VAL A 161 9.51 8.66 -11.10
C VAL A 161 9.89 7.18 -11.00
N LYS A 162 9.99 6.68 -9.77
CA LYS A 162 10.34 5.28 -9.53
C LYS A 162 9.12 4.39 -9.58
N ARG A 163 8.11 4.67 -8.73
CA ARG A 163 6.90 3.85 -8.60
C ARG A 163 5.64 4.64 -8.92
N TYR A 164 4.70 3.96 -9.53
CA TYR A 164 3.33 4.45 -9.70
C TYR A 164 2.40 3.65 -8.81
N ASN A 165 1.69 4.35 -7.89
CA ASN A 165 0.78 3.72 -6.95
C ASN A 165 -0.63 3.67 -7.54
N HIS A 166 -1.12 2.45 -7.77
CA HIS A 166 -2.49 2.21 -8.25
C HIS A 166 -3.02 0.89 -7.68
N ASN A 167 -3.71 0.99 -6.57
CA ASN A 167 -4.22 -0.17 -5.85
C ASN A 167 -5.34 -0.89 -6.63
N LEU A 168 -5.49 -2.20 -6.43
CA LEU A 168 -6.69 -2.95 -6.80
C LEU A 168 -7.84 -2.72 -5.81
N GLU A 169 -7.53 -2.30 -4.60
CA GLU A 169 -8.37 -1.99 -3.44
C GLU A 169 -9.05 -3.21 -2.80
N ALA A 170 -9.69 -4.07 -3.57
CA ALA A 170 -10.39 -5.26 -3.10
C ALA A 170 -10.23 -6.42 -4.09
N ALA A 171 -10.68 -7.62 -3.70
CA ALA A 171 -10.85 -8.75 -4.62
C ALA A 171 -11.86 -8.40 -5.73
N GLU A 172 -11.68 -8.97 -6.92
CA GLU A 172 -12.63 -8.79 -8.03
C GLU A 172 -14.06 -9.18 -7.62
N SER A 173 -14.22 -10.29 -6.91
CA SER A 173 -15.51 -10.77 -6.40
C SER A 173 -16.17 -9.85 -5.38
N TYR A 174 -15.39 -9.00 -4.69
CA TYR A 174 -15.88 -8.04 -3.70
C TYR A 174 -16.00 -6.62 -4.24
N PHE A 175 -15.34 -6.31 -5.34
CA PHE A 175 -15.23 -4.97 -5.91
C PHE A 175 -16.57 -4.27 -6.18
N PRO A 176 -17.63 -4.95 -6.65
CA PRO A 176 -18.96 -4.34 -6.84
C PRO A 176 -19.59 -3.78 -5.56
N ASN A 177 -19.13 -4.23 -4.37
CA ASN A 177 -19.60 -3.70 -3.10
C ASN A 177 -18.94 -2.38 -2.68
N ILE A 178 -17.86 -1.99 -3.37
CA ILE A 178 -17.06 -0.83 -2.97
C ILE A 178 -17.03 0.29 -4.00
N CYS A 179 -17.33 0.04 -5.26
CA CYS A 179 -17.28 1.05 -6.31
C CYS A 179 -18.22 0.70 -7.46
N ASN A 180 -18.93 1.74 -8.01
CA ASN A 180 -19.79 1.61 -9.18
C ASN A 180 -19.36 2.52 -10.33
N THR A 181 -18.49 3.50 -10.10
CA THR A 181 -18.05 4.47 -11.12
C THR A 181 -16.94 3.93 -12.02
N HIS A 182 -16.31 2.82 -11.64
CA HIS A 182 -15.36 2.06 -12.46
C HIS A 182 -15.30 0.59 -11.99
N GLU A 183 -14.75 -0.26 -12.82
CA GLU A 183 -14.64 -1.70 -12.58
C GLU A 183 -13.25 -2.11 -12.08
N PHE A 184 -13.15 -3.29 -11.49
CA PHE A 184 -11.86 -3.92 -11.11
C PHE A 184 -10.91 -4.02 -12.31
N SER A 185 -11.44 -4.37 -13.48
CA SER A 185 -10.70 -4.47 -14.74
C SER A 185 -10.02 -3.16 -15.16
N ASP A 186 -10.60 -2.00 -14.86
CA ASP A 186 -10.00 -0.68 -15.14
C ASP A 186 -8.73 -0.47 -14.30
N ARG A 187 -8.74 -0.92 -13.05
CA ARG A 187 -7.56 -0.88 -12.17
C ARG A 187 -6.46 -1.79 -12.67
N VAL A 188 -6.80 -3.02 -13.02
CA VAL A 188 -5.85 -3.99 -13.63
C VAL A 188 -5.24 -3.42 -14.91
N LYS A 189 -6.04 -2.78 -15.77
CA LYS A 189 -5.58 -2.13 -17.01
C LYS A 189 -4.53 -1.04 -16.71
N THR A 190 -4.79 -0.18 -15.72
CA THR A 190 -3.83 0.86 -15.34
C THR A 190 -2.55 0.27 -14.77
N ALA A 191 -2.63 -0.77 -13.93
CA ALA A 191 -1.46 -1.46 -13.39
C ALA A 191 -0.59 -2.05 -14.53
N LYS A 192 -1.19 -2.64 -15.55
CA LYS A 192 -0.47 -3.12 -16.75
C LYS A 192 0.18 -1.98 -17.54
N ILE A 193 -0.52 -0.86 -17.75
CA ILE A 193 0.04 0.34 -18.41
C ILE A 193 1.29 0.85 -17.66
N VAL A 194 1.28 0.85 -16.33
CA VAL A 194 2.42 1.24 -15.50
C VAL A 194 3.64 0.34 -15.78
N LYS A 195 3.43 -0.98 -15.81
CA LYS A 195 4.50 -1.95 -16.13
C LYS A 195 4.99 -1.79 -17.56
N ASP A 196 4.10 -1.62 -18.54
CA ASP A 196 4.44 -1.42 -19.95
C ASP A 196 5.24 -0.13 -20.18
N ALA A 197 5.06 0.88 -19.33
CA ALA A 197 5.85 2.11 -19.35
C ALA A 197 7.25 1.95 -18.70
N GLY A 198 7.54 0.80 -18.07
CA GLY A 198 8.79 0.53 -17.36
C GLY A 198 8.89 1.19 -15.98
N LEU A 199 7.77 1.63 -15.41
CA LEU A 199 7.68 2.08 -14.02
C LEU A 199 7.57 0.86 -13.08
N GLU A 200 8.09 0.98 -11.87
CA GLU A 200 7.76 0.05 -10.80
C GLU A 200 6.28 0.21 -10.41
N LEU A 201 5.59 -0.90 -10.25
CA LEU A 201 4.20 -0.92 -9.82
C LEU A 201 4.12 -1.03 -8.29
N CYS A 202 3.48 -0.04 -7.66
CA CYS A 202 2.97 -0.15 -6.30
C CYS A 202 1.46 -0.39 -6.38
N SER A 203 1.00 -1.57 -5.99
CA SER A 203 -0.43 -1.93 -6.06
C SER A 203 -0.79 -2.84 -4.90
N GLY A 204 -1.76 -2.41 -4.12
CA GLY A 204 -2.26 -3.13 -2.96
C GLY A 204 -3.76 -2.97 -2.81
N GLY A 205 -4.21 -2.91 -1.57
CA GLY A 205 -5.63 -2.75 -1.28
C GLY A 205 -5.93 -2.49 0.18
N ILE A 206 -7.19 -2.60 0.52
CA ILE A 206 -7.71 -2.36 1.85
C ILE A 206 -8.32 -3.65 2.39
N ILE A 207 -7.95 -4.03 3.60
CA ILE A 207 -8.57 -5.13 4.35
C ILE A 207 -9.45 -4.60 5.48
N GLY A 208 -10.45 -5.37 5.88
CA GLY A 208 -11.39 -4.98 6.93
C GLY A 208 -12.57 -4.14 6.44
N MET A 209 -12.89 -4.19 5.15
CA MET A 209 -14.07 -3.54 4.55
C MET A 209 -15.36 -4.36 4.67
N GLY A 210 -15.30 -5.55 5.26
CA GLY A 210 -16.40 -6.53 5.33
C GLY A 210 -16.22 -7.72 4.39
N GLU A 211 -15.12 -7.79 3.68
CA GLU A 211 -14.73 -8.92 2.84
C GLU A 211 -14.43 -10.17 3.67
N THR A 212 -14.63 -11.33 3.07
CA THR A 212 -14.28 -12.61 3.67
C THR A 212 -12.78 -12.87 3.67
N PRO A 213 -12.26 -13.77 4.56
CA PRO A 213 -10.87 -14.22 4.50
C PRO A 213 -10.46 -14.75 3.12
N ARG A 214 -11.36 -15.47 2.43
CA ARG A 214 -11.12 -15.97 1.07
C ARG A 214 -10.93 -14.82 0.07
N GLN A 215 -11.74 -13.77 0.15
CA GLN A 215 -11.59 -12.60 -0.73
C GLN A 215 -10.29 -11.84 -0.49
N ARG A 216 -9.75 -11.82 0.74
CA ARG A 216 -8.40 -11.29 0.99
C ARG A 216 -7.31 -12.10 0.27
N LEU A 217 -7.47 -13.42 0.16
CA LEU A 217 -6.57 -14.26 -0.64
C LEU A 217 -6.75 -14.02 -2.14
N GLU A 218 -7.99 -13.90 -2.64
CA GLU A 218 -8.26 -13.55 -4.04
C GLU A 218 -7.55 -12.26 -4.43
N LEU A 219 -7.63 -11.22 -3.58
CA LEU A 219 -6.88 -9.98 -3.78
C LEU A 219 -5.38 -10.22 -3.84
N ALA A 220 -4.82 -11.00 -2.91
CA ALA A 220 -3.38 -11.28 -2.86
C ALA A 220 -2.89 -12.00 -4.13
N PHE A 221 -3.64 -13.00 -4.61
CA PHE A 221 -3.30 -13.72 -5.84
C PHE A 221 -3.47 -12.84 -7.09
N SER A 222 -4.50 -11.97 -7.12
CA SER A 222 -4.67 -10.99 -8.19
C SER A 222 -3.49 -10.02 -8.24
N LEU A 223 -3.05 -9.50 -7.08
CA LEU A 223 -1.85 -8.66 -6.97
C LEU A 223 -0.59 -9.42 -7.42
N ALA A 224 -0.38 -10.63 -6.94
CA ALA A 224 0.78 -11.45 -7.30
C ALA A 224 0.88 -11.67 -8.82
N SER A 225 -0.25 -11.81 -9.51
CA SER A 225 -0.29 -11.97 -10.98
C SER A 225 0.20 -10.74 -11.76
N LEU A 226 0.18 -9.56 -11.15
CA LEU A 226 0.68 -8.31 -11.72
C LEU A 226 2.17 -8.09 -11.45
N HIS A 227 2.81 -8.94 -10.64
CA HIS A 227 4.21 -8.83 -10.26
C HIS A 227 4.59 -7.42 -9.77
N PRO A 228 3.90 -6.88 -8.75
CA PRO A 228 4.19 -5.57 -8.21
C PRO A 228 5.52 -5.58 -7.45
N GLU A 229 6.26 -4.50 -7.53
CA GLU A 229 7.45 -4.27 -6.73
C GLU A 229 7.09 -3.97 -5.28
N GLU A 230 5.90 -3.38 -5.06
CA GLU A 230 5.42 -3.00 -3.76
C GLU A 230 3.91 -3.23 -3.61
N VAL A 231 3.50 -3.71 -2.43
CA VAL A 231 2.10 -3.96 -2.07
C VAL A 231 1.79 -3.26 -0.75
N PRO A 232 1.14 -2.09 -0.76
CA PRO A 232 0.62 -1.48 0.45
C PRO A 232 -0.62 -2.22 0.93
N ILE A 233 -0.61 -2.60 2.20
CA ILE A 233 -1.73 -3.21 2.91
C ILE A 233 -2.31 -2.15 3.82
N ASN A 234 -3.48 -1.62 3.45
CA ASN A 234 -4.24 -0.69 4.26
C ASN A 234 -5.25 -1.45 5.12
N ILE A 235 -5.50 -0.96 6.33
CA ILE A 235 -6.58 -1.47 7.19
C ILE A 235 -7.64 -0.37 7.26
N LEU A 236 -8.88 -0.70 6.91
CA LEU A 236 -9.96 0.28 6.82
C LEU A 236 -10.11 1.09 8.11
N ILE A 237 -10.01 2.40 8.01
CA ILE A 237 -10.53 3.33 9.02
C ILE A 237 -11.89 3.81 8.53
N GLY A 238 -12.97 3.35 9.17
CA GLY A 238 -14.32 3.83 8.87
C GLY A 238 -14.40 5.36 9.05
N ARG A 239 -14.75 6.06 7.97
CA ARG A 239 -14.90 7.51 7.99
C ARG A 239 -16.37 7.88 7.99
N GLU A 240 -16.79 8.65 9.00
CA GLU A 240 -18.15 9.20 9.05
C GLU A 240 -18.47 9.89 7.73
N GLY A 241 -19.70 9.71 7.27
CA GLY A 241 -20.16 10.20 5.98
C GLY A 241 -19.84 9.31 4.77
N THR A 242 -19.02 8.27 4.91
CA THR A 242 -18.83 7.24 3.87
C THR A 242 -19.72 6.01 4.11
N PRO A 243 -20.07 5.22 3.07
CA PRO A 243 -20.85 3.99 3.24
C PRO A 243 -20.20 2.98 4.21
N LEU A 244 -18.88 2.90 4.26
CA LEU A 244 -18.13 2.02 5.17
C LEU A 244 -17.78 2.68 6.52
N GLY A 245 -18.36 3.83 6.83
CA GLY A 245 -18.06 4.61 8.04
C GLY A 245 -18.38 3.89 9.36
N THR A 246 -19.30 2.93 9.34
CA THR A 246 -19.76 2.18 10.52
C THR A 246 -19.30 0.72 10.53
N VAL A 247 -18.44 0.32 9.59
CA VAL A 247 -17.91 -1.06 9.55
C VAL A 247 -17.10 -1.33 10.82
N LYS A 248 -17.35 -2.49 11.43
CA LYS A 248 -16.64 -2.92 12.64
C LYS A 248 -15.14 -3.06 12.33
N PRO A 249 -14.26 -2.47 13.17
CA PRO A 249 -12.83 -2.61 13.00
C PRO A 249 -12.37 -4.07 12.97
N MET A 250 -11.43 -4.37 12.08
CA MET A 250 -10.82 -5.68 11.96
C MET A 250 -9.97 -6.00 13.21
N ASP A 251 -9.95 -7.27 13.61
CA ASP A 251 -9.04 -7.71 14.69
C ASP A 251 -7.57 -7.53 14.26
N PRO A 252 -6.71 -6.94 15.10
CA PRO A 252 -5.30 -6.74 14.79
C PRO A 252 -4.55 -8.03 14.42
N LEU A 253 -4.85 -9.15 15.08
CA LEU A 253 -4.19 -10.43 14.80
C LEU A 253 -4.62 -11.01 13.45
N GLU A 254 -5.89 -10.80 13.06
CA GLU A 254 -6.36 -11.16 11.72
C GLU A 254 -5.65 -10.35 10.62
N ALA A 255 -5.41 -9.05 10.85
CA ALA A 255 -4.65 -8.23 9.93
C ALA A 255 -3.20 -8.74 9.80
N ILE A 256 -2.53 -9.03 10.92
CA ILE A 256 -1.15 -9.53 10.95
C ILE A 256 -1.08 -10.93 10.31
N LYS A 257 -2.04 -11.79 10.56
CA LYS A 257 -2.13 -13.11 9.91
C LYS A 257 -2.28 -12.97 8.38
N THR A 258 -3.09 -12.02 7.92
CA THR A 258 -3.22 -11.71 6.50
C THR A 258 -1.89 -11.26 5.90
N ILE A 259 -1.16 -10.36 6.56
CA ILE A 259 0.19 -9.92 6.15
C ILE A 259 1.14 -11.11 6.04
N ALA A 260 1.15 -11.98 7.05
CA ALA A 260 2.01 -13.16 7.06
C ALA A 260 1.71 -14.09 5.86
N VAL A 261 0.44 -14.41 5.60
CA VAL A 261 0.05 -15.24 4.45
C VAL A 261 0.40 -14.58 3.12
N TRP A 262 0.22 -13.25 3.00
CA TRP A 262 0.60 -12.52 1.79
C TRP A 262 2.11 -12.59 1.52
N ARG A 263 2.96 -12.67 2.57
CA ARG A 263 4.41 -12.92 2.41
C ARG A 263 4.72 -14.28 1.75
N PHE A 264 3.96 -15.33 2.08
CA PHE A 264 4.13 -16.61 1.40
C PHE A 264 3.71 -16.55 -0.08
N ILE A 265 2.70 -15.74 -0.41
CA ILE A 265 2.23 -15.57 -1.80
C ILE A 265 3.21 -14.70 -2.60
N MET A 266 3.75 -13.64 -1.99
CA MET A 266 4.61 -12.64 -2.63
C MET A 266 5.97 -12.52 -1.90
N PRO A 267 6.85 -13.51 -1.99
CA PRO A 267 8.05 -13.61 -1.15
C PRO A 267 9.09 -12.50 -1.39
N LYS A 268 9.14 -11.91 -2.59
CA LYS A 268 10.14 -10.92 -2.99
C LYS A 268 9.63 -9.47 -3.01
N THR A 269 8.33 -9.28 -2.90
CA THR A 269 7.66 -7.97 -2.98
C THR A 269 7.84 -7.20 -1.67
N ILE A 270 7.97 -5.89 -1.73
CA ILE A 270 7.88 -5.04 -0.54
C ILE A 270 6.43 -5.06 -0.05
N LEU A 271 6.16 -5.73 1.07
CA LEU A 271 4.86 -5.67 1.74
C LEU A 271 4.89 -4.53 2.74
N LYS A 272 4.11 -3.48 2.46
CA LYS A 272 4.10 -2.23 3.23
C LYS A 272 2.85 -2.15 4.10
N ILE A 273 2.99 -2.01 5.41
CA ILE A 273 1.88 -1.63 6.28
C ILE A 273 1.63 -0.12 6.11
N ALA A 274 0.41 0.22 5.72
CA ALA A 274 0.08 1.55 5.26
C ALA A 274 -1.07 2.17 6.10
N GLY A 275 -2.05 2.79 5.47
CA GLY A 275 -3.15 3.44 6.18
C GLY A 275 -3.84 2.53 7.19
N GLY A 276 -4.19 3.11 8.34
CA GLY A 276 -4.92 2.41 9.42
C GLY A 276 -4.04 1.64 10.41
N ARG A 277 -2.73 1.50 10.18
CA ARG A 277 -1.86 0.73 11.08
C ARG A 277 -1.85 1.27 12.50
N GLU A 278 -1.71 2.56 12.69
CA GLU A 278 -1.65 3.20 14.02
C GLU A 278 -2.94 3.02 14.82
N VAL A 279 -4.08 2.99 14.11
CA VAL A 279 -5.40 2.84 14.74
C VAL A 279 -5.71 1.38 15.05
N HIS A 280 -5.42 0.48 14.11
CA HIS A 280 -5.89 -0.91 14.18
C HIS A 280 -4.87 -1.88 14.73
N LEU A 281 -3.57 -1.71 14.48
CA LEU A 281 -2.57 -2.62 15.01
C LEU A 281 -2.31 -2.42 16.51
N LYS A 282 -2.71 -1.29 17.11
CA LYS A 282 -2.64 -1.06 18.57
C LYS A 282 -1.27 -1.41 19.15
N HIS A 283 -0.22 -0.79 18.62
CA HIS A 283 1.19 -1.04 19.01
C HIS A 283 1.76 -2.41 18.60
N LYS A 284 1.08 -3.15 17.71
CA LYS A 284 1.58 -4.42 17.16
C LYS A 284 2.33 -4.23 15.82
N ASP A 285 2.70 -3.01 15.47
CA ASP A 285 3.50 -2.71 14.26
C ASP A 285 4.79 -3.54 14.21
N LYS A 286 5.45 -3.69 15.37
CA LYS A 286 6.65 -4.55 15.52
C LYS A 286 6.36 -6.00 15.15
N LEU A 287 5.20 -6.52 15.55
CA LEU A 287 4.80 -7.88 15.19
C LEU A 287 4.46 -7.99 13.70
N ALA A 288 3.81 -6.98 13.11
CA ALA A 288 3.52 -6.97 11.68
C ALA A 288 4.80 -6.97 10.83
N LEU A 289 5.83 -6.19 11.22
CA LEU A 289 7.15 -6.23 10.58
C LEU A 289 7.83 -7.59 10.75
N LYS A 290 7.72 -8.22 11.92
CA LYS A 290 8.24 -9.58 12.16
C LYS A 290 7.37 -10.68 11.56
N ALA A 291 6.17 -10.37 11.09
CA ALA A 291 5.25 -11.30 10.44
C ALA A 291 5.24 -11.15 8.91
N GLY A 292 6.29 -10.57 8.33
CA GLY A 292 6.44 -10.57 6.88
C GLY A 292 6.37 -9.20 6.21
N ALA A 293 5.92 -8.14 6.87
CA ALA A 293 6.02 -6.80 6.30
C ALA A 293 7.49 -6.32 6.31
N ASN A 294 7.87 -5.54 5.29
CA ASN A 294 9.19 -4.93 5.16
C ASN A 294 9.10 -3.51 4.57
N GLY A 295 7.99 -2.84 4.78
CA GLY A 295 7.79 -1.43 4.44
C GLY A 295 6.75 -0.79 5.35
N ILE A 296 6.83 0.53 5.52
CA ILE A 296 5.87 1.36 6.23
C ILE A 296 5.63 2.69 5.54
N ILE A 297 4.42 3.24 5.69
CA ILE A 297 4.15 4.65 5.43
C ILE A 297 4.28 5.40 6.74
N THR A 298 5.02 6.51 6.73
CA THR A 298 5.31 7.33 7.90
C THR A 298 4.80 8.77 7.75
N GLY A 299 4.70 9.50 8.86
CA GLY A 299 4.24 10.90 8.85
C GLY A 299 2.73 11.08 8.73
N GLY A 300 1.95 10.03 8.92
CA GLY A 300 0.49 10.01 8.73
C GLY A 300 0.07 9.53 7.35
N TYR A 301 -1.23 9.42 7.13
CA TYR A 301 -1.80 8.90 5.89
C TYR A 301 -2.93 9.79 5.37
N LEU A 302 -2.69 10.52 4.29
CA LEU A 302 -3.65 11.40 3.58
C LEU A 302 -4.47 12.33 4.49
N THR A 303 -5.60 11.83 4.99
CA THR A 303 -6.56 12.55 5.84
C THR A 303 -6.53 12.12 7.31
N THR A 304 -5.56 11.28 7.69
CA THR A 304 -5.33 10.83 9.08
C THR A 304 -3.93 11.22 9.55
N GLY A 305 -3.83 11.59 10.82
CA GLY A 305 -2.52 11.67 11.48
C GLY A 305 -1.89 10.28 11.61
N GLY A 306 -0.63 10.23 12.02
CA GLY A 306 0.13 9.00 12.25
C GLY A 306 1.38 9.26 13.07
N ASN A 307 2.20 8.23 13.26
CA ASN A 307 3.48 8.33 13.92
C ASN A 307 4.44 9.24 13.14
N THR A 308 5.35 9.90 13.86
CA THR A 308 6.42 10.63 13.16
C THR A 308 7.42 9.67 12.52
N ALA A 309 8.10 10.11 11.47
CA ALA A 309 9.16 9.30 10.85
C ALA A 309 10.26 8.95 11.86
N LYS A 310 10.56 9.83 12.81
CA LYS A 310 11.52 9.60 13.89
C LYS A 310 11.09 8.41 14.78
N ASP A 311 9.82 8.36 15.17
CA ASP A 311 9.29 7.29 16.01
C ASP A 311 9.29 5.95 15.27
N ASP A 312 8.90 5.95 14.01
CA ASP A 312 8.90 4.76 13.15
C ASP A 312 10.33 4.23 12.93
N ILE A 313 11.29 5.10 12.65
CA ILE A 313 12.71 4.73 12.50
C ILE A 313 13.27 4.18 13.81
N ALA A 314 12.90 4.77 14.96
CA ALA A 314 13.31 4.25 16.26
C ALA A 314 12.74 2.84 16.51
N MET A 315 11.46 2.64 16.20
CA MET A 315 10.79 1.34 16.31
C MET A 315 11.46 0.28 15.42
N ILE A 316 11.79 0.61 14.16
CA ILE A 316 12.47 -0.31 13.23
C ILE A 316 13.82 -0.75 13.82
N LYS A 317 14.62 0.20 14.31
CA LYS A 317 15.93 -0.09 14.92
C LYS A 317 15.82 -0.92 16.20
N GLU A 318 14.81 -0.66 17.04
CA GLU A 318 14.57 -1.39 18.30
C GLU A 318 14.35 -2.89 18.06
N ILE A 319 13.74 -3.28 16.94
CA ILE A 319 13.50 -4.68 16.58
C ILE A 319 14.65 -5.30 15.76
N GLY A 320 15.77 -4.58 15.60
CA GLY A 320 16.97 -5.08 14.92
C GLY A 320 16.92 -4.97 13.39
N LEU A 321 15.97 -4.20 12.84
CA LEU A 321 15.86 -3.94 11.39
C LEU A 321 16.50 -2.59 11.02
N LYS A 322 16.74 -2.36 9.72
CA LYS A 322 17.33 -1.14 9.17
C LYS A 322 16.29 -0.36 8.37
N PRO A 323 16.15 0.94 8.57
CA PRO A 323 15.31 1.79 7.73
C PRO A 323 15.95 2.04 6.37
#